data_b1f74e506fdda44d2db83f1591a11e21
#
_entry.id   b1f74e506fdda44d2db83f1591a11e21
#
_cell.length_a   1.000
_cell.length_b   1.000
_cell.length_c   1.000
_cell.angle_alpha   90.00
_cell.angle_beta   90.00
_cell.angle_gamma   90.00
#
_symmetry.space_group_name_H-M   'P 1'
#
loop_
_entity.id
_entity.type
_entity.pdbx_description
1 polymer ?
#
loop_
_entity_poly.entity_id
_entity_poly.type
_entity_poly.pdbx_seq_one_letter_code
_entity_poly.pdbx_strand_id
1 'polypeptide(L)'
;DRNTTDMALVIDTMNLLHKGIYDAFVIVASDSDYTPLAINLHESGVYVMGVGEKKTPEAFRNSCDEFIFLENLGENIKEAKSKTESSEKAIEIEEECLETATVDSTKEDISVIHNLLKIASDKYQDDEGYVNVSSAGQFIKRVKPDFDVRTFGFIKLPKLIEAFPRKYEIKKYPGKGKVTIIAYRCK
;
A
#
# COMPACT_ATOMS: atom_id res chain seq x y z
N ASP A 1 -9.65 -5.55 -32.16
CA ASP A 1 -10.79 -5.16 -31.32
C ASP A 1 -10.44 -5.35 -29.85
N ARG A 2 -10.65 -4.32 -29.03
CA ARG A 2 -10.26 -4.29 -27.59
C ARG A 2 -10.86 -5.47 -26.82
N ASN A 3 -12.13 -5.76 -27.00
CA ASN A 3 -12.83 -6.88 -26.39
C ASN A 3 -12.23 -8.27 -26.66
N THR A 4 -11.57 -8.46 -27.80
CA THR A 4 -10.98 -9.76 -28.15
C THR A 4 -9.73 -10.04 -27.29
N THR A 5 -8.94 -9.01 -27.02
CA THR A 5 -7.75 -9.12 -26.16
C THR A 5 -8.13 -9.39 -24.72
N ASP A 6 -9.15 -8.69 -24.21
CA ASP A 6 -9.63 -8.84 -22.83
C ASP A 6 -10.18 -10.25 -22.60
N MET A 7 -10.97 -10.75 -23.57
CA MET A 7 -11.50 -12.12 -23.51
C MET A 7 -10.39 -13.17 -23.57
N ALA A 8 -9.39 -12.97 -24.43
CA ALA A 8 -8.26 -13.89 -24.52
C ALA A 8 -7.48 -13.95 -23.19
N LEU A 9 -7.23 -12.80 -22.55
CA LEU A 9 -6.57 -12.72 -21.27
C LEU A 9 -7.35 -13.50 -20.18
N VAL A 10 -8.67 -13.35 -20.14
CA VAL A 10 -9.52 -14.08 -19.19
C VAL A 10 -9.43 -15.57 -19.44
N ILE A 11 -9.55 -16.03 -20.69
CA ILE A 11 -9.49 -17.45 -21.06
C ILE A 11 -8.13 -18.04 -20.70
N ASP A 12 -7.03 -17.36 -21.03
CA ASP A 12 -5.69 -17.83 -20.75
C ASP A 12 -5.42 -17.90 -19.24
N THR A 13 -5.88 -16.89 -18.49
CA THR A 13 -5.76 -16.90 -17.03
C THR A 13 -6.52 -18.07 -16.40
N MET A 14 -7.74 -18.35 -16.86
CA MET A 14 -8.53 -19.49 -16.36
C MET A 14 -7.86 -20.82 -16.73
N ASN A 15 -7.28 -20.95 -17.92
CA ASN A 15 -6.51 -22.13 -18.31
C ASN A 15 -5.26 -22.32 -17.43
N LEU A 16 -4.58 -21.24 -17.07
CA LEU A 16 -3.44 -21.28 -16.17
C LEU A 16 -3.86 -21.67 -14.74
N LEU A 17 -4.98 -21.15 -14.25
CA LEU A 17 -5.55 -21.50 -12.94
C LEU A 17 -5.84 -23.00 -12.86
N HIS A 18 -6.44 -23.56 -13.91
CA HIS A 18 -6.79 -24.99 -13.94
C HIS A 18 -5.57 -25.94 -13.95
N LYS A 19 -4.40 -25.44 -14.32
CA LYS A 19 -3.16 -26.23 -14.19
C LYS A 19 -2.75 -26.49 -12.74
N GLY A 20 -3.22 -25.66 -11.79
CA GLY A 20 -2.99 -25.83 -10.37
C GLY A 20 -1.51 -25.74 -9.92
N ILE A 21 -0.67 -25.07 -10.70
CA ILE A 21 0.78 -24.95 -10.43
C ILE A 21 1.20 -23.54 -10.06
N TYR A 22 0.25 -22.59 -10.04
CA TYR A 22 0.52 -21.19 -9.70
C TYR A 22 -0.13 -20.82 -8.39
N ASP A 23 0.64 -20.22 -7.49
CA ASP A 23 0.18 -19.76 -6.17
C ASP A 23 -0.32 -18.30 -6.21
N ALA A 24 0.05 -17.54 -7.25
CA ALA A 24 -0.29 -16.14 -7.38
C ALA A 24 -0.47 -15.72 -8.85
N PHE A 25 -1.35 -14.73 -9.05
CA PHE A 25 -1.56 -14.07 -10.33
C PHE A 25 -1.36 -12.56 -10.18
N VAL A 26 -0.72 -11.95 -11.16
CA VAL A 26 -0.58 -10.49 -11.27
C VAL A 26 -1.38 -10.02 -12.48
N ILE A 27 -2.39 -9.19 -12.24
CA ILE A 27 -3.22 -8.61 -13.29
C ILE A 27 -2.82 -7.14 -13.46
N VAL A 28 -2.26 -6.81 -14.64
CA VAL A 28 -1.88 -5.43 -14.98
C VAL A 28 -2.98 -4.83 -15.84
N ALA A 29 -3.90 -4.12 -15.21
CA ALA A 29 -5.05 -3.51 -15.86
C ALA A 29 -5.62 -2.34 -15.05
N SER A 30 -6.33 -1.44 -15.72
CA SER A 30 -7.04 -0.33 -15.09
C SER A 30 -8.54 -0.33 -15.41
N ASP A 31 -9.05 -1.45 -15.95
CA ASP A 31 -10.44 -1.61 -16.35
C ASP A 31 -11.22 -2.44 -15.32
N SER A 32 -12.45 -2.02 -15.02
CA SER A 32 -13.36 -2.73 -14.13
C SER A 32 -13.80 -4.09 -14.64
N ASP A 33 -13.69 -4.35 -15.95
CA ASP A 33 -14.12 -5.59 -16.57
C ASP A 33 -13.34 -6.81 -16.09
N TYR A 34 -12.16 -6.59 -15.48
CA TYR A 34 -11.37 -7.64 -14.82
C TYR A 34 -11.77 -7.95 -13.38
N THR A 35 -12.73 -7.20 -12.80
CA THR A 35 -13.22 -7.45 -11.43
C THR A 35 -13.73 -8.90 -11.26
N PRO A 36 -14.59 -9.47 -12.14
CA PRO A 36 -15.04 -10.84 -12.00
C PRO A 36 -13.90 -11.86 -12.07
N LEU A 37 -12.87 -11.59 -12.90
CA LEU A 37 -11.70 -12.45 -12.98
C LEU A 37 -10.92 -12.48 -11.67
N ALA A 38 -10.65 -11.30 -11.08
CA ALA A 38 -9.95 -11.19 -9.81
C ALA A 38 -10.71 -11.89 -8.67
N ILE A 39 -12.03 -11.74 -8.60
CA ILE A 39 -12.89 -12.42 -7.62
C ILE A 39 -12.78 -13.94 -7.79
N ASN A 40 -12.90 -14.46 -9.02
CA ASN A 40 -12.85 -15.89 -9.29
C ASN A 40 -11.50 -16.52 -8.91
N LEU A 41 -10.39 -15.82 -9.21
CA LEU A 41 -9.05 -16.23 -8.80
C LEU A 41 -8.93 -16.28 -7.27
N HIS A 42 -9.39 -15.24 -6.58
CA HIS A 42 -9.38 -15.17 -5.13
C HIS A 42 -10.22 -16.28 -4.48
N GLU A 43 -11.42 -16.53 -4.98
CA GLU A 43 -12.29 -17.63 -4.53
C GLU A 43 -11.67 -19.01 -4.77
N SER A 44 -10.82 -19.12 -5.78
CA SER A 44 -10.06 -20.35 -6.06
C SER A 44 -8.84 -20.55 -5.14
N GLY A 45 -8.61 -19.61 -4.21
CA GLY A 45 -7.58 -19.72 -3.18
C GLY A 45 -6.16 -19.32 -3.63
N VAL A 46 -6.02 -18.67 -4.79
CA VAL A 46 -4.74 -18.13 -5.26
C VAL A 46 -4.61 -16.65 -4.90
N TYR A 47 -3.38 -16.20 -4.65
CA TYR A 47 -3.12 -14.79 -4.33
C TYR A 47 -3.24 -13.93 -5.58
N VAL A 48 -3.98 -12.83 -5.48
CA VAL A 48 -4.24 -11.92 -6.61
C VAL A 48 -3.64 -10.54 -6.34
N MET A 49 -2.69 -10.14 -7.16
CA MET A 49 -2.12 -8.79 -7.15
C MET A 49 -2.62 -8.00 -8.37
N GLY A 50 -3.25 -6.87 -8.12
CA GLY A 50 -3.61 -5.90 -9.16
C GLY A 50 -2.51 -4.84 -9.33
N VAL A 51 -2.26 -4.44 -10.57
CA VAL A 51 -1.39 -3.31 -10.90
C VAL A 51 -2.11 -2.43 -11.90
N GLY A 52 -2.28 -1.15 -11.58
CA GLY A 52 -3.01 -0.24 -12.46
C GLY A 52 -2.80 1.22 -12.11
N GLU A 53 -3.44 2.10 -12.88
CA GLU A 53 -3.38 3.54 -12.67
C GLU A 53 -4.25 3.99 -11.48
N LYS A 54 -4.00 5.19 -10.95
CA LYS A 54 -4.81 5.79 -9.85
C LYS A 54 -6.30 5.89 -10.18
N LYS A 55 -6.64 6.03 -11.47
CA LYS A 55 -8.02 6.08 -11.96
C LYS A 55 -8.75 4.72 -11.97
N THR A 56 -8.04 3.62 -11.67
CA THR A 56 -8.63 2.26 -11.64
C THR A 56 -9.82 2.21 -10.67
N PRO A 57 -10.98 1.68 -11.10
CA PRO A 57 -12.17 1.60 -10.27
C PRO A 57 -11.94 0.83 -8.96
N GLU A 58 -12.55 1.32 -7.90
CA GLU A 58 -12.42 0.74 -6.55
C GLU A 58 -12.87 -0.73 -6.49
N ALA A 59 -13.89 -1.09 -7.27
CA ALA A 59 -14.38 -2.45 -7.35
C ALA A 59 -13.27 -3.45 -7.75
N PHE A 60 -12.46 -3.11 -8.75
CA PHE A 60 -11.34 -3.96 -9.17
C PHE A 60 -10.21 -3.94 -8.13
N ARG A 61 -9.87 -2.78 -7.57
CA ARG A 61 -8.82 -2.67 -6.54
C ARG A 61 -9.13 -3.53 -5.32
N ASN A 62 -10.38 -3.48 -4.84
CA ASN A 62 -10.84 -4.22 -3.67
C ASN A 62 -11.06 -5.73 -3.92
N SER A 63 -11.12 -6.16 -5.18
CA SER A 63 -11.22 -7.59 -5.53
C SER A 63 -9.86 -8.31 -5.52
N CYS A 64 -8.76 -7.58 -5.40
CA CYS A 64 -7.42 -8.12 -5.28
C CYS A 64 -7.01 -8.25 -3.80
N ASP A 65 -6.04 -9.13 -3.50
CA ASP A 65 -5.39 -9.20 -2.19
C ASP A 65 -4.45 -8.02 -1.95
N GLU A 66 -3.81 -7.53 -3.00
CA GLU A 66 -2.98 -6.32 -3.00
C GLU A 66 -3.15 -5.58 -4.32
N PHE A 67 -3.13 -4.25 -4.27
CA PHE A 67 -3.17 -3.40 -5.45
C PHE A 67 -2.03 -2.38 -5.44
N ILE A 68 -1.30 -2.28 -6.55
CA ILE A 68 -0.15 -1.38 -6.71
C ILE A 68 -0.48 -0.34 -7.78
N PHE A 69 -0.32 0.94 -7.45
CA PHE A 69 -0.45 2.01 -8.41
C PHE A 69 0.80 2.15 -9.26
N LEU A 70 0.64 2.21 -10.59
CA LEU A 70 1.74 2.39 -11.55
C LEU A 70 2.54 3.66 -11.26
N GLU A 71 1.89 4.73 -10.84
CA GLU A 71 2.51 6.01 -10.51
C GLU A 71 3.52 5.86 -9.36
N ASN A 72 3.22 4.98 -8.40
CA ASN A 72 4.11 4.73 -7.27
C ASN A 72 5.36 3.89 -7.63
N LEU A 73 5.36 3.21 -8.79
CA LEU A 73 6.53 2.46 -9.25
C LEU A 73 7.63 3.36 -9.83
N GLY A 74 7.24 4.50 -10.44
CA GLY A 74 8.17 5.45 -11.06
C GLY A 74 9.08 6.19 -10.07
N GLU A 75 8.64 6.38 -8.84
CA GLU A 75 9.41 7.10 -7.81
C GLU A 75 10.62 6.30 -7.30
N ASN A 76 10.53 4.97 -7.29
CA ASN A 76 11.64 4.11 -6.86
C ASN A 76 12.85 4.12 -7.83
N ILE A 77 12.65 4.50 -9.09
CA ILE A 77 13.74 4.53 -10.10
C ILE A 77 14.66 5.74 -9.87
N LYS A 78 14.13 6.83 -9.32
CA LYS A 78 14.92 8.04 -9.00
C LYS A 78 15.79 7.84 -7.76
N GLU A 79 15.32 7.11 -6.74
CA GLU A 79 16.09 6.82 -5.52
C GLU A 79 17.18 5.76 -5.73
N ALA A 80 16.97 4.78 -6.62
CA ALA A 80 17.98 3.77 -6.92
C ALA A 80 19.19 4.34 -7.69
N LYS A 81 19.01 5.42 -8.49
CA LYS A 81 20.10 6.09 -9.21
C LYS A 81 20.89 7.09 -8.36
N SER A 82 20.34 7.56 -7.23
CA SER A 82 21.01 8.50 -6.35
C SER A 82 21.86 7.86 -5.26
N LYS A 83 21.83 6.52 -5.10
CA LYS A 83 22.63 5.81 -4.09
C LYS A 83 24.00 5.33 -4.55
N THR A 84 24.37 5.61 -5.81
CA THR A 84 25.67 5.16 -6.33
C THR A 84 26.73 6.29 -6.41
N GLU A 85 26.37 7.53 -6.15
CA GLU A 85 27.36 8.63 -6.11
C GLU A 85 27.08 9.58 -4.95
N SER A 86 28.02 9.65 -4.07
CA SER A 86 28.30 10.65 -3.00
C SER A 86 27.89 10.27 -1.58
N SER A 87 28.80 9.59 -0.90
CA SER A 87 29.18 9.97 0.47
C SER A 87 29.72 11.40 0.44
N GLU A 88 29.31 12.23 1.42
CA GLU A 88 29.71 13.59 1.75
C GLU A 88 28.88 14.72 1.12
N LYS A 89 27.83 15.11 1.82
CA LYS A 89 27.61 16.45 2.41
C LYS A 89 26.24 16.47 3.09
N ALA A 90 26.33 16.62 4.39
CA ALA A 90 25.20 17.00 5.24
C ALA A 90 24.88 18.50 5.00
N ILE A 91 23.62 18.84 5.34
CA ILE A 91 23.13 20.15 5.78
C ILE A 91 22.45 21.01 4.69
N GLU A 92 21.22 21.40 5.08
CA GLU A 92 20.42 22.53 4.63
C GLU A 92 19.85 22.48 3.21
N ILE A 93 18.59 22.06 3.11
CA ILE A 93 17.61 22.78 2.29
C ILE A 93 16.29 22.81 3.05
N GLU A 94 15.95 24.02 3.43
CA GLU A 94 14.74 24.50 4.06
C GLU A 94 13.48 24.23 3.23
N GLU A 95 12.36 24.23 3.97
CA GLU A 95 10.98 24.49 3.55
C GLU A 95 10.87 25.36 2.28
N GLU A 96 10.50 24.75 1.16
CA GLU A 96 9.72 25.41 0.10
C GLU A 96 9.43 24.40 -1.01
N CYS A 97 8.29 23.75 -0.92
CA CYS A 97 7.45 23.29 -2.05
C CYS A 97 6.20 22.58 -1.50
N LEU A 98 5.34 23.36 -0.88
CA LEU A 98 3.97 22.94 -0.63
C LEU A 98 3.06 23.99 -1.23
N GLU A 99 2.79 23.87 -2.52
CA GLU A 99 1.57 24.41 -3.14
C GLU A 99 1.56 24.07 -4.62
N THR A 100 0.70 23.17 -4.97
CA THR A 100 -0.23 23.12 -6.10
C THR A 100 -0.44 21.68 -6.56
N ALA A 101 -1.53 21.11 -6.21
CA ALA A 101 -2.45 20.30 -6.98
C ALA A 101 -3.20 19.26 -6.13
N THR A 102 -4.53 19.35 -6.13
CA THR A 102 -5.52 18.36 -5.66
C THR A 102 -5.63 18.14 -4.15
N VAL A 103 -6.08 19.19 -3.44
CA VAL A 103 -6.17 19.25 -1.96
C VAL A 103 -7.43 18.61 -1.38
N ASP A 104 -8.38 18.12 -2.18
CA ASP A 104 -9.68 17.68 -1.63
C ASP A 104 -9.80 16.15 -1.42
N SER A 105 -9.31 15.35 -2.33
CA SER A 105 -9.37 13.88 -2.19
C SER A 105 -8.37 13.30 -1.18
N THR A 106 -7.21 13.92 -1.00
CA THR A 106 -6.17 13.45 -0.07
C THR A 106 -6.51 13.64 1.41
N LYS A 107 -7.37 14.59 1.75
CA LYS A 107 -7.78 14.82 3.17
C LYS A 107 -8.78 13.78 3.65
N GLU A 108 -9.71 13.37 2.80
CA GLU A 108 -10.67 12.30 3.10
C GLU A 108 -9.95 10.96 3.24
N ASP A 109 -9.03 10.64 2.34
CA ASP A 109 -8.23 9.42 2.39
C ASP A 109 -7.34 9.32 3.64
N ILE A 110 -6.70 10.42 4.07
CA ILE A 110 -5.91 10.43 5.31
C ILE A 110 -6.79 10.20 6.54
N SER A 111 -8.02 10.72 6.56
CA SER A 111 -8.94 10.50 7.68
C SER A 111 -9.34 9.03 7.80
N VAL A 112 -9.54 8.35 6.68
CA VAL A 112 -9.80 6.89 6.64
C VAL A 112 -8.62 6.12 7.22
N ILE A 113 -7.38 6.47 6.87
CA ILE A 113 -6.19 5.83 7.43
C ILE A 113 -6.06 6.04 8.93
N HIS A 114 -6.37 7.24 9.42
CA HIS A 114 -6.39 7.49 10.86
C HIS A 114 -7.43 6.61 11.59
N ASN A 115 -8.61 6.43 11.01
CA ASN A 115 -9.63 5.54 11.56
C ASN A 115 -9.16 4.08 11.55
N LEU A 116 -8.53 3.61 10.49
CA LEU A 116 -7.98 2.25 10.41
C LEU A 116 -6.84 2.03 11.42
N LEU A 117 -5.97 3.02 11.61
CA LEU A 117 -4.93 2.98 12.64
C LEU A 117 -5.53 2.93 14.05
N LYS A 118 -6.62 3.64 14.31
CA LYS A 118 -7.35 3.60 15.57
C LYS A 118 -7.97 2.22 15.81
N ILE A 119 -8.65 1.67 14.82
CA ILE A 119 -9.23 0.30 14.89
C ILE A 119 -8.13 -0.74 15.11
N ALA A 120 -6.98 -0.60 14.43
CA ALA A 120 -5.84 -1.47 14.64
C ALA A 120 -5.29 -1.34 16.07
N SER A 121 -5.29 -0.12 16.65
CA SER A 121 -4.92 0.12 18.04
C SER A 121 -5.84 -0.63 18.99
N ASP A 122 -7.14 -0.47 18.84
CA ASP A 122 -8.12 -1.12 19.71
C ASP A 122 -8.06 -2.66 19.64
N LYS A 123 -7.62 -3.21 18.48
CA LYS A 123 -7.60 -4.66 18.24
C LYS A 123 -6.30 -5.36 18.62
N TYR A 124 -5.16 -4.67 18.48
CA TYR A 124 -3.83 -5.28 18.55
C TYR A 124 -2.89 -4.60 19.57
N GLN A 125 -3.42 -3.72 20.45
CA GLN A 125 -2.62 -3.09 21.48
C GLN A 125 -2.12 -4.12 22.51
N ASP A 126 -0.93 -3.86 23.02
CA ASP A 126 -0.37 -4.57 24.17
C ASP A 126 -0.92 -4.02 25.49
N ASP A 127 -0.44 -4.58 26.61
CA ASP A 127 -0.87 -4.17 27.97
C ASP A 127 -0.53 -2.69 28.30
N GLU A 128 0.41 -2.08 27.56
CA GLU A 128 0.78 -0.67 27.66
C GLU A 128 0.00 0.24 26.68
N GLY A 129 -0.89 -0.35 25.86
CA GLY A 129 -1.68 0.35 24.84
C GLY A 129 -0.92 0.68 23.57
N TYR A 130 0.24 0.05 23.33
CA TYR A 130 1.02 0.22 22.09
C TYR A 130 0.73 -0.86 21.08
N VAL A 131 0.78 -0.49 19.80
CA VAL A 131 0.60 -1.41 18.67
C VAL A 131 1.84 -1.40 17.80
N ASN A 132 2.30 -2.59 17.42
CA ASN A 132 3.37 -2.73 16.44
C ASN A 132 2.92 -2.19 15.08
N VAL A 133 3.70 -1.27 14.50
CA VAL A 133 3.38 -0.64 13.21
C VAL A 133 3.29 -1.68 12.08
N SER A 134 4.04 -2.78 12.15
CA SER A 134 3.96 -3.85 11.15
C SER A 134 2.61 -4.57 11.20
N SER A 135 2.09 -4.86 12.40
CA SER A 135 0.77 -5.48 12.58
C SER A 135 -0.35 -4.56 12.10
N ALA A 136 -0.25 -3.26 12.41
CA ALA A 136 -1.19 -2.27 11.91
C ALA A 136 -1.14 -2.16 10.37
N GLY A 137 0.05 -2.19 9.77
CA GLY A 137 0.22 -2.16 8.32
C GLY A 137 -0.42 -3.37 7.62
N GLN A 138 -0.23 -4.56 8.18
CA GLN A 138 -0.88 -5.78 7.66
C GLN A 138 -2.41 -5.71 7.78
N PHE A 139 -2.91 -5.19 8.90
CA PHE A 139 -4.36 -5.00 9.08
C PHE A 139 -4.92 -4.01 8.06
N ILE A 140 -4.26 -2.87 7.87
CA ILE A 140 -4.70 -1.85 6.90
C ILE A 140 -4.72 -2.43 5.49
N LYS A 141 -3.68 -3.13 5.04
CA LYS A 141 -3.63 -3.78 3.73
C LYS A 141 -4.73 -4.82 3.53
N ARG A 142 -5.11 -5.54 4.59
CA ARG A 142 -6.22 -6.50 4.54
C ARG A 142 -7.58 -5.83 4.36
N VAL A 143 -7.78 -4.66 4.96
CA VAL A 143 -9.04 -3.89 4.88
C VAL A 143 -9.09 -3.04 3.61
N LYS A 144 -7.93 -2.50 3.20
CA LYS A 144 -7.76 -1.64 2.03
C LYS A 144 -6.55 -2.13 1.22
N PRO A 145 -6.77 -3.06 0.26
CA PRO A 145 -5.69 -3.69 -0.53
C PRO A 145 -4.85 -2.70 -1.33
N ASP A 146 -5.42 -1.57 -1.71
CA ASP A 146 -4.79 -0.49 -2.45
C ASP A 146 -4.05 0.53 -1.57
N PHE A 147 -3.96 0.27 -0.25
CA PHE A 147 -3.26 1.17 0.67
C PHE A 147 -1.76 1.22 0.37
N ASP A 148 -1.28 2.41 0.02
CA ASP A 148 0.14 2.71 -0.16
C ASP A 148 0.45 4.07 0.49
N VAL A 149 1.36 4.09 1.44
CA VAL A 149 1.80 5.31 2.15
C VAL A 149 2.43 6.34 1.22
N ARG A 150 2.97 5.91 0.07
CA ARG A 150 3.57 6.77 -0.95
C ARG A 150 2.54 7.68 -1.60
N THR A 151 1.30 7.23 -1.70
CA THR A 151 0.17 8.06 -2.18
C THR A 151 -0.03 9.31 -1.32
N PHE A 152 0.40 9.27 -0.05
CA PHE A 152 0.32 10.39 0.92
C PHE A 152 1.67 11.12 1.08
N GLY A 153 2.65 10.87 0.21
CA GLY A 153 3.97 11.49 0.27
C GLY A 153 4.92 10.91 1.33
N PHE A 154 4.62 9.76 1.90
CA PHE A 154 5.47 9.13 2.91
C PHE A 154 6.14 7.86 2.38
N ILE A 155 7.42 7.68 2.69
CA ILE A 155 8.19 6.50 2.25
C ILE A 155 7.77 5.23 3.01
N LYS A 156 7.36 5.35 4.28
CA LYS A 156 7.02 4.23 5.15
C LYS A 156 5.93 4.62 6.15
N LEU A 157 5.09 3.65 6.55
CA LEU A 157 4.02 3.87 7.54
C LEU A 157 4.51 4.50 8.87
N PRO A 158 5.68 4.13 9.45
CA PRO A 158 6.20 4.84 10.61
C PRO A 158 6.40 6.35 10.40
N LYS A 159 6.79 6.77 9.19
CA LYS A 159 6.97 8.19 8.87
C LYS A 159 5.65 8.95 8.79
N LEU A 160 4.62 8.32 8.26
CA LEU A 160 3.26 8.87 8.30
C LEU A 160 2.80 9.07 9.76
N ILE A 161 3.00 8.07 10.62
CA ILE A 161 2.60 8.16 12.03
C ILE A 161 3.42 9.23 12.76
N GLU A 162 4.74 9.34 12.51
CA GLU A 162 5.63 10.37 13.07
C GLU A 162 5.19 11.81 12.68
N ALA A 163 4.58 12.00 11.52
CA ALA A 163 4.09 13.29 11.06
C ALA A 163 2.87 13.81 11.85
N PHE A 164 2.21 12.95 12.63
CA PHE A 164 1.02 13.33 13.42
C PHE A 164 1.23 13.17 14.94
N PRO A 165 2.18 13.88 15.58
CA PRO A 165 2.52 13.71 16.99
C PRO A 165 1.40 14.12 17.96
N ARG A 166 0.40 14.88 17.46
CA ARG A 166 -0.80 15.21 18.23
C ARG A 166 -1.78 14.05 18.37
N LYS A 167 -1.76 13.10 17.41
CA LYS A 167 -2.67 11.96 17.38
C LYS A 167 -2.00 10.69 17.89
N TYR A 168 -0.67 10.57 17.75
CA TYR A 168 0.07 9.35 18.03
C TYR A 168 1.29 9.61 18.91
N GLU A 169 1.56 8.66 19.78
CA GLU A 169 2.82 8.54 20.50
C GLU A 169 3.58 7.34 19.95
N ILE A 170 4.89 7.50 19.72
CA ILE A 170 5.73 6.45 19.12
C ILE A 170 6.75 5.98 20.15
N LYS A 171 6.92 4.66 20.26
CA LYS A 171 7.94 4.01 21.06
C LYS A 171 8.78 3.08 20.17
N LYS A 172 10.09 3.10 20.36
CA LYS A 172 11.03 2.27 19.62
C LYS A 172 11.67 1.26 20.56
N TYR A 173 11.58 -0.02 20.20
CA TYR A 173 12.16 -1.11 20.96
C TYR A 173 13.28 -1.79 20.17
N PRO A 174 14.37 -2.24 20.83
CA PRO A 174 15.33 -3.12 20.19
C PRO A 174 14.70 -4.49 19.93
N GLY A 175 14.67 -4.92 18.66
CA GLY A 175 14.25 -6.26 18.27
C GLY A 175 15.42 -7.25 18.27
N LYS A 176 15.18 -8.49 17.87
CA LYS A 176 16.25 -9.49 17.72
C LYS A 176 17.21 -9.06 16.61
N GLY A 177 18.51 -8.96 16.93
CA GLY A 177 19.56 -8.52 16.00
C GLY A 177 19.59 -6.99 15.83
N LYS A 178 19.81 -6.51 14.59
CA LYS A 178 19.89 -5.07 14.24
C LYS A 178 18.53 -4.45 13.91
N VAL A 179 17.42 -5.12 14.23
CA VAL A 179 16.07 -4.66 13.88
C VAL A 179 15.51 -3.79 14.99
N THR A 180 14.97 -2.61 14.65
CA THR A 180 14.21 -1.76 15.58
C THR A 180 12.72 -1.97 15.36
N ILE A 181 12.02 -2.39 16.39
CA ILE A 181 10.56 -2.50 16.39
C ILE A 181 9.99 -1.13 16.72
N ILE A 182 9.07 -0.67 15.89
CA ILE A 182 8.38 0.61 16.07
C ILE A 182 6.94 0.31 16.46
N ALA A 183 6.51 0.87 17.57
CA ALA A 183 5.13 0.80 18.02
C ALA A 183 4.54 2.20 18.19
N TYR A 184 3.23 2.32 18.08
CA TYR A 184 2.50 3.57 18.29
C TYR A 184 1.32 3.34 19.22
N ARG A 185 0.88 4.42 19.87
CA ARG A 185 -0.34 4.50 20.68
C ARG A 185 -1.15 5.70 20.24
N CYS A 186 -2.48 5.54 20.14
CA CYS A 186 -3.40 6.65 19.94
C CYS A 186 -3.53 7.48 21.22
N LYS A 187 -3.52 8.82 21.06
CA LYS A 187 -3.71 9.77 22.19
C LYS A 187 -5.17 10.11 22.38
#